data_6de0342bcec097124b75a99d9cbd8acb
#
_entry.id   6de0342bcec097124b75a99d9cbd8acb
#
_cell.length_a   1.000
_cell.length_b   1.000
_cell.length_c   1.000
_cell.angle_alpha   90.00
_cell.angle_beta   90.00
_cell.angle_gamma   90.00
#
_symmetry.space_group_name_H-M   'P 1'
#
loop_
_entity.id
_entity.type
_entity.pdbx_description
1 polymer ?
#
loop_
_entity_poly.entity_id
_entity_poly.type
_entity_poly.pdbx_seq_one_letter_code
_entity_poly.pdbx_strand_id
1 'polypeptide(L)'
;MYKLWLDDVRPAPEGYIWCHSVKEAKEHLVAGYMAYAIMLHKDTRAPLPFEVLDMDHDSGDYCKDGGDFIEILKWFEKTQTPCPPIRLHSMNPVGVQNMRAIIERNGWTEVR
;
A
#
# COMPACT_ATOMS: atom_id res chain seq x y z
N MET A 1 13.81 5.42 -1.66
CA MET A 1 12.39 5.13 -1.31
C MET A 1 11.62 4.72 -2.54
N TYR A 2 10.66 3.82 -2.36
CA TYR A 2 9.88 3.27 -3.46
C TYR A 2 8.47 3.86 -3.45
N LYS A 3 7.88 3.93 -4.65
CA LYS A 3 6.46 4.27 -4.85
C LYS A 3 5.77 3.05 -5.41
N LEU A 4 4.69 2.60 -4.76
CA LEU A 4 3.92 1.43 -5.20
C LEU A 4 2.63 1.88 -5.86
N TRP A 5 2.33 1.27 -7.02
CA TRP A 5 1.09 1.45 -7.76
C TRP A 5 0.33 0.14 -7.74
N LEU A 6 -0.79 0.12 -7.02
CA LEU A 6 -1.63 -1.07 -6.84
C LEU A 6 -2.86 -0.94 -7.73
N ASP A 7 -2.82 -1.63 -8.84
CA ASP A 7 -3.88 -1.59 -9.86
C ASP A 7 -3.74 -2.81 -10.76
N ASP A 8 -4.86 -3.44 -11.10
CA ASP A 8 -4.85 -4.65 -11.93
C ASP A 8 -4.68 -4.35 -13.42
N VAL A 9 -5.15 -3.20 -13.90
CA VAL A 9 -5.18 -2.89 -15.33
C VAL A 9 -4.51 -1.58 -15.73
N ARG A 10 -4.57 -0.54 -14.88
CA ARG A 10 -3.96 0.75 -15.22
C ARG A 10 -2.46 0.69 -15.05
N PRO A 11 -1.69 0.99 -16.11
CA PRO A 11 -0.23 0.96 -16.02
C PRO A 11 0.29 1.95 -14.97
N ALA A 12 1.31 1.54 -14.24
CA ALA A 12 1.97 2.39 -13.28
C ALA A 12 2.63 3.59 -13.97
N PRO A 13 2.53 4.79 -13.38
CA PRO A 13 3.31 5.92 -13.84
C PRO A 13 4.81 5.65 -13.73
N GLU A 14 5.60 6.42 -14.48
CA GLU A 14 7.06 6.32 -14.40
C GLU A 14 7.54 6.53 -12.96
N GLY A 15 8.49 5.71 -12.53
CA GLY A 15 9.06 5.77 -11.18
C GLY A 15 8.29 4.96 -10.15
N TYR A 16 7.16 4.35 -10.52
CA TYR A 16 6.39 3.49 -9.63
C TYR A 16 6.67 2.01 -9.91
N ILE A 17 6.57 1.20 -8.87
CA ILE A 17 6.55 -0.27 -8.99
C ILE A 17 5.10 -0.69 -9.15
N TRP A 18 4.78 -1.38 -10.24
CA TRP A 18 3.42 -1.85 -10.52
C TRP A 18 3.15 -3.17 -9.83
N CYS A 19 2.16 -3.18 -8.94
CA CYS A 19 1.67 -4.38 -8.26
C CYS A 19 0.25 -4.67 -8.73
N HIS A 20 0.04 -5.80 -9.39
CA HIS A 20 -1.24 -6.18 -9.98
C HIS A 20 -2.19 -6.84 -8.97
N SER A 21 -1.65 -7.37 -7.87
CA SER A 21 -2.41 -8.12 -6.86
C SER A 21 -1.96 -7.77 -5.45
N VAL A 22 -2.79 -8.13 -4.48
CA VAL A 22 -2.44 -8.02 -3.06
C VAL A 22 -1.20 -8.84 -2.74
N LYS A 23 -1.10 -10.06 -3.29
CA LYS A 23 0.05 -10.93 -3.11
C LYS A 23 1.34 -10.26 -3.59
N GLU A 24 1.32 -9.69 -4.79
CA GLU A 24 2.47 -8.98 -5.37
C GLU A 24 2.87 -7.79 -4.51
N ALA A 25 1.89 -6.99 -4.08
CA ALA A 25 2.15 -5.85 -3.22
C ALA A 25 2.77 -6.26 -1.89
N LYS A 26 2.28 -7.32 -1.27
CA LYS A 26 2.83 -7.84 0.00
C LYS A 26 4.28 -8.29 -0.15
N GLU A 27 4.64 -8.90 -1.27
CA GLU A 27 6.03 -9.31 -1.52
C GLU A 27 6.97 -8.10 -1.48
N HIS A 28 6.59 -7.01 -2.14
CA HIS A 28 7.38 -5.77 -2.12
C HIS A 28 7.41 -5.12 -0.73
N LEU A 29 6.27 -5.08 -0.06
CA LEU A 29 6.15 -4.48 1.27
C LEU A 29 7.00 -5.23 2.30
N VAL A 30 6.89 -6.55 2.34
CA VAL A 30 7.68 -7.37 3.28
C VAL A 30 9.16 -7.18 3.05
N ALA A 31 9.63 -7.24 1.80
CA ALA A 31 11.04 -7.05 1.48
C ALA A 31 11.53 -5.65 1.89
N GLY A 32 10.74 -4.61 1.60
CA GLY A 32 11.09 -3.24 1.94
C GLY A 32 11.15 -3.01 3.45
N TYR A 33 10.19 -3.53 4.20
CA TYR A 33 10.18 -3.37 5.65
C TYR A 33 11.22 -4.23 6.37
N MET A 34 11.62 -5.36 5.81
CA MET A 34 12.76 -6.13 6.33
C MET A 34 14.05 -5.33 6.22
N ALA A 35 14.29 -4.71 5.07
CA ALA A 35 15.44 -3.83 4.88
C ALA A 35 15.38 -2.61 5.81
N TYR A 36 14.20 -2.03 5.98
CA TYR A 36 13.95 -0.92 6.88
C TYR A 36 14.28 -1.28 8.35
N ALA A 37 13.89 -2.47 8.78
CA ALA A 37 14.20 -2.94 10.15
C ALA A 37 15.70 -3.01 10.39
N ILE A 38 16.48 -3.43 9.41
CA ILE A 38 17.94 -3.45 9.47
C ILE A 38 18.48 -2.02 9.58
N MET A 39 17.95 -1.10 8.77
CA MET A 39 18.37 0.31 8.79
C MET A 39 18.05 0.97 10.14
N LEU A 40 16.87 0.68 10.72
CA LEU A 40 16.48 1.22 12.03
C LEU A 40 17.45 0.79 13.15
N HIS A 41 18.05 -0.38 13.03
CA HIS A 41 19.02 -0.86 13.98
C HIS A 41 20.27 0.02 14.01
N LYS A 42 20.60 0.63 12.87
CA LYS A 42 21.78 1.50 12.70
C LYS A 42 21.45 2.97 12.92
N ASP A 43 20.26 3.40 12.53
CA ASP A 43 19.81 4.79 12.64
C ASP A 43 18.30 4.81 12.92
N THR A 44 17.94 5.20 14.14
CA THR A 44 16.52 5.27 14.56
C THR A 44 15.72 6.31 13.79
N ARG A 45 16.37 7.17 13.00
CA ARG A 45 15.74 8.19 12.17
C ARG A 45 15.61 7.77 10.71
N ALA A 46 15.86 6.50 10.39
CA ALA A 46 15.73 5.99 9.04
C ALA A 46 14.32 6.29 8.50
N PRO A 47 14.19 6.81 7.25
CA PRO A 47 12.88 7.06 6.67
C PRO A 47 12.18 5.76 6.31
N LEU A 48 10.84 5.81 6.19
CA LEU A 48 10.07 4.67 5.72
C LEU A 48 10.54 4.24 4.32
N PRO A 49 10.48 2.93 4.01
CA PRO A 49 11.00 2.43 2.73
C PRO A 49 10.13 2.82 1.53
N PHE A 50 8.89 3.21 1.78
CA PHE A 50 7.94 3.58 0.73
C PHE A 50 7.51 5.03 0.89
N GLU A 51 7.53 5.76 -0.22
CA GLU A 51 7.14 7.18 -0.26
C GLU A 51 5.62 7.32 -0.34
N VAL A 52 4.97 6.43 -1.09
CA VAL A 52 3.52 6.44 -1.27
C VAL A 52 3.02 5.06 -1.72
N LEU A 53 1.81 4.73 -1.25
CA LEU A 53 0.98 3.66 -1.79
C LEU A 53 -0.12 4.32 -2.60
N ASP A 54 -0.06 4.20 -3.91
CA ASP A 54 -1.07 4.75 -4.82
C ASP A 54 -1.92 3.57 -5.30
N MET A 55 -3.18 3.51 -4.87
CA MET A 55 -3.92 2.26 -4.93
C MET A 55 -5.35 2.42 -5.42
N ASP A 56 -5.76 1.46 -6.26
CA ASP A 56 -7.13 1.17 -6.59
C ASP A 56 -7.75 0.34 -5.45
N HIS A 57 -9.06 0.12 -5.48
CA HIS A 57 -9.76 -0.80 -4.58
C HIS A 57 -9.84 -2.19 -5.17
N ASP A 58 -10.32 -2.30 -6.43
CA ASP A 58 -10.62 -3.57 -7.06
C ASP A 58 -9.37 -4.15 -7.72
N SER A 59 -9.11 -5.43 -7.46
CA SER A 59 -8.00 -6.15 -8.10
C SER A 59 -8.44 -7.01 -9.28
N GLY A 60 -9.73 -6.97 -9.65
CA GLY A 60 -10.28 -7.63 -10.83
C GLY A 60 -9.96 -9.13 -10.87
N ASP A 61 -9.35 -9.56 -11.97
CA ASP A 61 -8.96 -10.97 -12.16
C ASP A 61 -7.91 -11.46 -11.16
N TYR A 62 -7.23 -10.55 -10.48
CA TYR A 62 -6.23 -10.87 -9.45
C TYR A 62 -6.82 -10.99 -8.06
N CYS A 63 -8.15 -10.89 -7.89
CA CYS A 63 -8.82 -11.00 -6.59
C CYS A 63 -8.54 -12.34 -5.89
N LYS A 64 -8.32 -13.41 -6.65
CA LYS A 64 -7.93 -14.73 -6.13
C LYS A 64 -6.54 -14.73 -5.46
N ASP A 65 -5.72 -13.72 -5.75
CA ASP A 65 -4.37 -13.59 -5.20
C ASP A 65 -4.35 -12.62 -4.02
N GLY A 66 -5.22 -12.83 -3.05
CA GLY A 66 -5.24 -12.11 -1.78
C GLY A 66 -6.41 -11.14 -1.59
N GLY A 67 -7.36 -11.08 -2.53
CA GLY A 67 -8.53 -10.22 -2.43
C GLY A 67 -8.33 -8.86 -3.10
N ASP A 68 -9.21 -7.91 -2.79
CA ASP A 68 -9.10 -6.54 -3.27
C ASP A 68 -8.05 -5.75 -2.47
N PHE A 69 -7.59 -4.64 -3.03
CA PHE A 69 -6.45 -3.90 -2.46
C PHE A 69 -6.71 -3.33 -1.06
N ILE A 70 -7.95 -3.22 -0.62
CA ILE A 70 -8.27 -2.86 0.77
C ILE A 70 -7.60 -3.82 1.77
N GLU A 71 -7.32 -5.06 1.36
CA GLU A 71 -6.63 -6.04 2.20
C GLU A 71 -5.22 -5.61 2.58
N ILE A 72 -4.59 -4.76 1.77
CA ILE A 72 -3.29 -4.16 2.10
C ILE A 72 -3.42 -3.23 3.31
N LEU A 73 -4.46 -2.41 3.35
CA LEU A 73 -4.70 -1.52 4.49
C LEU A 73 -5.01 -2.31 5.77
N LYS A 74 -5.79 -3.38 5.63
CA LYS A 74 -6.07 -4.29 6.76
C LYS A 74 -4.80 -4.98 7.25
N TRP A 75 -3.89 -5.30 6.35
CA TRP A 75 -2.60 -5.89 6.71
C TRP A 75 -1.74 -4.92 7.54
N PHE A 76 -1.67 -3.65 7.14
CA PHE A 76 -0.96 -2.62 7.92
C PHE A 76 -1.59 -2.46 9.31
N GLU A 77 -2.91 -2.44 9.39
CA GLU A 77 -3.62 -2.32 10.65
C GLU A 77 -3.35 -3.51 11.57
N LYS A 78 -3.45 -4.72 11.03
CA LYS A 78 -3.26 -5.95 11.79
C LYS A 78 -1.82 -6.10 12.30
N THR A 79 -0.85 -5.81 11.45
CA THR A 79 0.58 -6.00 11.80
C THR A 79 1.17 -4.83 12.57
N GLN A 80 0.46 -3.71 12.64
CA GLN A 80 0.96 -2.46 13.24
C GLN A 80 2.24 -1.97 12.55
N THR A 81 2.45 -2.35 11.29
CA THR A 81 3.57 -1.85 10.49
C THR A 81 3.33 -0.38 10.18
N PRO A 82 4.34 0.49 10.31
CA PRO A 82 4.19 1.91 9.96
C PRO A 82 3.73 2.09 8.52
N CYS A 83 2.59 2.76 8.33
CA CYS A 83 1.98 2.90 7.02
C CYS A 83 2.51 4.16 6.32
N PRO A 84 2.97 4.06 5.06
CA PRO A 84 3.35 5.25 4.29
C PRO A 84 2.11 6.06 3.90
N PRO A 85 2.30 7.30 3.38
CA PRO A 85 1.19 8.05 2.81
C PRO A 85 0.45 7.25 1.75
N ILE A 86 -0.86 7.40 1.70
CA ILE A 86 -1.75 6.64 0.81
C ILE A 86 -2.47 7.60 -0.12
N ARG A 87 -2.47 7.28 -1.42
CA ARG A 87 -3.30 7.95 -2.41
C ARG A 87 -4.27 6.93 -3.00
N LEU A 88 -5.56 7.31 -3.07
CA LEU A 88 -6.60 6.46 -3.64
C LEU A 88 -6.94 6.95 -5.03
N HIS A 89 -6.83 6.07 -6.04
CA HIS A 89 -7.17 6.43 -7.42
C HIS A 89 -8.31 5.56 -7.99
N SER A 90 -9.14 5.00 -7.12
CA SER A 90 -10.23 4.10 -7.50
C SER A 90 -11.45 4.85 -8.00
N MET A 91 -12.15 4.23 -8.97
CA MET A 91 -13.45 4.68 -9.47
C MET A 91 -14.63 4.03 -8.72
N ASN A 92 -14.35 3.26 -7.65
CA ASN A 92 -15.36 2.60 -6.84
C ASN A 92 -15.65 3.45 -5.58
N PRO A 93 -16.77 4.22 -5.56
CA PRO A 93 -17.04 5.12 -4.43
C PRO A 93 -17.21 4.40 -3.10
N VAL A 94 -17.85 3.24 -3.09
CA VAL A 94 -18.03 2.44 -1.86
C VAL A 94 -16.70 1.90 -1.36
N GLY A 95 -15.88 1.38 -2.28
CA GLY A 95 -14.54 0.92 -1.96
C GLY A 95 -13.67 2.03 -1.39
N VAL A 96 -13.71 3.21 -1.98
CA VAL A 96 -12.96 4.39 -1.49
C VAL A 96 -13.42 4.76 -0.07
N GLN A 97 -14.73 4.77 0.18
CA GLN A 97 -15.26 5.05 1.53
C GLN A 97 -14.74 4.06 2.56
N ASN A 98 -14.76 2.77 2.22
CA ASN A 98 -14.30 1.71 3.12
C ASN A 98 -12.80 1.83 3.42
N MET A 99 -12.00 2.12 2.40
CA MET A 99 -10.56 2.33 2.56
C MET A 99 -10.28 3.58 3.41
N ARG A 100 -10.99 4.66 3.14
CA ARG A 100 -10.85 5.92 3.86
C ARG A 100 -11.20 5.79 5.34
N ALA A 101 -12.19 4.96 5.67
CA ALA A 101 -12.55 4.66 7.06
C ALA A 101 -11.39 4.00 7.82
N ILE A 102 -10.67 3.09 7.16
CA ILE A 102 -9.47 2.46 7.75
C ILE A 102 -8.36 3.48 7.94
N ILE A 103 -8.11 4.31 6.94
CA ILE A 103 -7.08 5.36 6.98
C ILE A 103 -7.36 6.31 8.15
N GLU A 104 -8.59 6.79 8.26
CA GLU A 104 -8.98 7.76 9.29
C GLU A 104 -8.89 7.19 10.71
N ARG A 105 -9.40 5.98 10.94
CA ARG A 105 -9.35 5.39 12.29
C ARG A 105 -7.94 5.07 12.77
N ASN A 106 -6.99 4.92 11.86
CA ASN A 106 -5.59 4.66 12.19
C ASN A 106 -4.74 5.94 12.22
N GLY A 107 -5.31 7.08 11.84
CA GLY A 107 -4.58 8.34 11.79
C GLY A 107 -3.51 8.38 10.71
N TRP A 108 -3.65 7.57 9.66
CA TRP A 108 -2.70 7.55 8.54
C TRP A 108 -2.91 8.76 7.62
N THR A 109 -1.88 9.07 6.82
CA THR A 109 -1.92 10.21 5.90
C THR A 109 -2.52 9.79 4.56
N GLU A 110 -3.57 10.49 4.14
CA GLU A 110 -4.10 10.37 2.79
C GLU A 110 -3.64 11.56 1.96
N VAL A 111 -3.06 11.27 0.78
CA VAL A 111 -2.65 12.27 -0.21
C VAL A 111 -3.76 12.40 -1.24
N ARG A 112 -4.22 13.61 -1.53
CA ARG A 112 -5.30 13.84 -2.49
C ARG A 112 -4.87 14.56 -3.75
#